data_5465da87b1c7b082e0c5e7b240406e86
#
_entry.id   5465da87b1c7b082e0c5e7b240406e86
#
_cell.length_a   1.000
_cell.length_b   1.000
_cell.length_c   1.000
_cell.angle_alpha   90.00
_cell.angle_beta   90.00
_cell.angle_gamma   90.00
#
_symmetry.space_group_name_H-M   'P 1'
#
loop_
_entity.id
_entity.type
_entity.pdbx_description
1 polymer ?
#
loop_
_entity_poly.entity_id
_entity_poly.type
_entity_poly.pdbx_seq_one_letter_code
_entity_poly.pdbx_strand_id
1 'polypeptide(L)'
;MPVQSNNDWDPLEEIIIGTADNCVHPTMNISTHSFIYGGEQLEDIEQFDGQPIEQWIVDEANEDLEGLEKCLQGLGVKTLRPEPIDHNKKFSTPEWETTGWYTFCPRDLLLPLDNMIIECPSPMRARYFETRAYYEHLYRWMQEGTQWINAPKPILTDDNYQLEDRADATLVNKEIIFDAPNIVR
;
A
#
# COMPACT_ATOMS: atom_id res chain seq x y z
N MET A 1 -9.26 21.79 0.25
CA MET A 1 -10.51 21.54 -0.49
C MET A 1 -10.90 20.09 -0.27
N PRO A 2 -12.21 19.76 -0.25
CA PRO A 2 -12.63 18.37 -0.25
C PRO A 2 -12.13 17.67 -1.53
N VAL A 3 -11.94 16.37 -1.44
CA VAL A 3 -11.58 15.56 -2.60
C VAL A 3 -12.72 15.59 -3.62
N GLN A 4 -12.36 15.66 -4.89
CA GLN A 4 -13.30 15.55 -5.99
C GLN A 4 -12.62 14.79 -7.13
N SER A 5 -13.09 13.59 -7.42
CA SER A 5 -12.47 12.73 -8.44
C SER A 5 -13.54 11.95 -9.22
N ASN A 6 -13.79 12.36 -10.44
CA ASN A 6 -14.89 11.81 -11.27
C ASN A 6 -14.39 10.84 -12.34
N ASN A 7 -13.12 10.95 -12.72
CA ASN A 7 -12.51 10.13 -13.77
C ASN A 7 -10.97 10.24 -13.70
N ASP A 8 -10.27 9.47 -14.53
CA ASP A 8 -8.80 9.41 -14.55
C ASP A 8 -8.14 10.42 -15.50
N TRP A 9 -8.89 11.29 -16.18
CA TRP A 9 -8.38 12.25 -17.20
C TRP A 9 -8.74 13.71 -16.95
N ASP A 10 -9.44 14.04 -15.87
CA ASP A 10 -9.62 15.42 -15.43
C ASP A 10 -8.27 15.99 -14.92
N PRO A 11 -8.07 17.32 -14.94
CA PRO A 11 -6.86 17.92 -14.42
C PRO A 11 -6.57 17.49 -12.99
N LEU A 12 -5.35 17.00 -12.76
CA LEU A 12 -4.89 16.61 -11.44
C LEU A 12 -4.55 17.86 -10.62
N GLU A 13 -5.18 18.04 -9.47
CA GLU A 13 -4.99 19.20 -8.60
C GLU A 13 -4.14 18.87 -7.35
N GLU A 14 -4.35 17.72 -6.74
CA GLU A 14 -3.63 17.27 -5.54
C GLU A 14 -3.37 15.77 -5.62
N ILE A 15 -2.19 15.32 -5.17
CA ILE A 15 -1.79 13.90 -5.17
C ILE A 15 -0.94 13.59 -3.94
N ILE A 16 -1.08 12.36 -3.41
CA ILE A 16 -0.12 11.79 -2.47
C ILE A 16 0.95 11.06 -3.27
N ILE A 17 2.21 11.43 -3.07
CA ILE A 17 3.38 10.71 -3.55
C ILE A 17 3.92 9.90 -2.38
N GLY A 18 4.15 8.62 -2.58
CA GLY A 18 4.67 7.73 -1.55
C GLY A 18 6.10 8.03 -1.14
N THR A 19 6.63 7.24 -0.22
CA THR A 19 8.03 7.27 0.21
C THR A 19 8.58 5.85 0.34
N ALA A 20 9.87 5.68 0.08
CA ALA A 20 10.60 4.45 0.37
C ALA A 20 11.25 4.46 1.77
N ASP A 21 11.07 5.53 2.55
CA ASP A 21 11.62 5.63 3.90
C ASP A 21 11.18 4.47 4.78
N ASN A 22 12.11 3.93 5.54
CA ASN A 22 11.90 2.81 6.46
C ASN A 22 11.36 1.53 5.79
N CYS A 23 11.49 1.38 4.47
CA CYS A 23 11.15 0.13 3.79
C CYS A 23 11.92 -1.05 4.38
N VAL A 24 11.23 -2.18 4.51
CA VAL A 24 11.81 -3.44 4.98
C VAL A 24 11.43 -4.58 4.03
N HIS A 25 12.19 -5.66 4.05
CA HIS A 25 11.69 -6.93 3.53
C HIS A 25 10.59 -7.41 4.49
N PRO A 26 9.36 -7.65 4.01
CA PRO A 26 8.28 -8.04 4.91
C PRO A 26 8.55 -9.42 5.51
N THR A 27 8.05 -9.66 6.73
CA THR A 27 8.12 -10.98 7.35
C THR A 27 7.55 -12.04 6.40
N MET A 28 8.34 -13.09 6.18
CA MET A 28 7.96 -14.19 5.32
C MET A 28 6.79 -14.97 5.93
N ASN A 29 5.69 -14.96 5.23
CA ASN A 29 4.47 -15.67 5.57
C ASN A 29 3.72 -16.04 4.29
N ILE A 30 2.66 -16.81 4.39
CA ILE A 30 1.94 -17.32 3.22
C ILE A 30 1.43 -16.19 2.28
N SER A 31 1.04 -15.04 2.81
CA SER A 31 0.62 -13.91 1.98
C SER A 31 1.79 -13.28 1.22
N THR A 32 2.96 -13.20 1.85
CA THR A 32 4.20 -12.71 1.21
C THR A 32 4.62 -13.63 0.08
N HIS A 33 4.64 -14.95 0.33
CA HIS A 33 4.94 -15.96 -0.68
C HIS A 33 4.00 -15.87 -1.89
N SER A 34 2.72 -15.57 -1.65
CA SER A 34 1.71 -15.54 -2.71
C SER A 34 1.83 -14.35 -3.66
N PHE A 35 2.43 -13.23 -3.21
CA PHE A 35 2.41 -11.97 -3.98
C PHE A 35 3.77 -11.44 -4.40
N ILE A 36 4.82 -11.71 -3.63
CA ILE A 36 6.12 -11.08 -3.89
C ILE A 36 7.03 -12.00 -4.69
N TYR A 37 6.97 -13.28 -4.45
CA TYR A 37 8.00 -14.19 -4.90
C TYR A 37 7.42 -15.46 -5.54
N GLY A 38 7.11 -15.37 -6.81
CA GLY A 38 6.82 -16.56 -7.60
C GLY A 38 8.09 -17.40 -7.83
N GLY A 39 8.17 -18.62 -7.30
CA GLY A 39 9.06 -19.68 -7.72
C GLY A 39 10.47 -19.72 -7.14
N GLU A 40 11.49 -19.45 -7.93
CA GLU A 40 12.85 -19.94 -7.73
C GLU A 40 13.75 -19.16 -6.74
N GLN A 41 13.26 -18.05 -6.14
CA GLN A 41 14.08 -17.15 -5.32
C GLN A 41 13.75 -17.16 -3.81
N LEU A 42 12.89 -18.04 -3.35
CA LEU A 42 12.42 -18.05 -1.95
C LEU A 42 13.54 -18.25 -0.94
N GLU A 43 14.46 -19.19 -1.21
CA GLU A 43 15.57 -19.50 -0.29
C GLU A 43 16.54 -18.31 -0.13
N ASP A 44 16.74 -17.54 -1.21
CA ASP A 44 17.59 -16.35 -1.18
C ASP A 44 16.93 -15.18 -0.43
N ILE A 45 15.61 -15.15 -0.39
CA ILE A 45 14.83 -14.05 0.18
C ILE A 45 14.53 -14.28 1.66
N GLU A 46 14.35 -15.51 2.09
CA GLU A 46 14.16 -15.86 3.52
C GLU A 46 15.29 -15.34 4.41
N GLN A 47 16.51 -15.19 3.88
CA GLN A 47 17.62 -14.59 4.63
C GLN A 47 17.42 -13.11 4.95
N PHE A 48 16.54 -12.41 4.22
CA PHE A 48 16.25 -10.99 4.41
C PHE A 48 14.98 -10.73 5.24
N ASP A 49 14.34 -11.79 5.76
CA ASP A 49 13.10 -11.72 6.52
C ASP A 49 13.11 -10.60 7.57
N GLY A 50 12.23 -9.60 7.40
CA GLY A 50 12.12 -8.47 8.32
C GLY A 50 13.35 -7.54 8.36
N GLN A 51 14.33 -7.71 7.48
CA GLN A 51 15.51 -6.83 7.42
C GLN A 51 15.20 -5.52 6.70
N PRO A 52 15.84 -4.41 7.09
CA PRO A 52 15.76 -3.18 6.30
C PRO A 52 16.23 -3.41 4.86
N ILE A 53 15.59 -2.73 3.92
CA ILE A 53 16.08 -2.63 2.54
C ILE A 53 17.39 -1.85 2.56
N GLU A 54 18.34 -2.23 1.70
CA GLU A 54 19.63 -1.55 1.60
C GLU A 54 19.44 -0.04 1.33
N GLN A 55 20.14 0.79 2.09
CA GLN A 55 19.93 2.24 2.07
C GLN A 55 20.08 2.85 0.68
N TRP A 56 21.01 2.35 -0.14
CA TRP A 56 21.20 2.87 -1.49
C TRP A 56 19.98 2.63 -2.40
N ILE A 57 19.22 1.54 -2.20
CA ILE A 57 17.96 1.27 -2.92
C ILE A 57 16.88 2.26 -2.47
N VAL A 58 16.79 2.48 -1.16
CA VAL A 58 15.86 3.46 -0.58
C VAL A 58 16.15 4.87 -1.11
N ASP A 59 17.43 5.25 -1.15
CA ASP A 59 17.87 6.56 -1.63
C ASP A 59 17.53 6.74 -3.11
N GLU A 60 17.82 5.75 -3.97
CA GLU A 60 17.50 5.79 -5.40
C GLU A 60 15.98 5.86 -5.63
N ALA A 61 15.19 5.05 -4.91
CA ALA A 61 13.74 5.10 -5.01
C ALA A 61 13.16 6.46 -4.56
N ASN A 62 13.70 7.04 -3.50
CA ASN A 62 13.27 8.36 -3.05
C ASN A 62 13.70 9.48 -4.04
N GLU A 63 14.86 9.37 -4.67
CA GLU A 63 15.30 10.31 -5.72
C GLU A 63 14.32 10.30 -6.91
N ASP A 64 13.87 9.13 -7.33
CA ASP A 64 12.85 8.98 -8.39
C ASP A 64 11.51 9.59 -7.98
N LEU A 65 11.05 9.32 -6.75
CA LEU A 65 9.82 9.89 -6.20
C LEU A 65 9.89 11.42 -6.07
N GLU A 66 11.04 11.97 -5.67
CA GLU A 66 11.28 13.42 -5.65
C GLU A 66 11.31 14.01 -7.06
N GLY A 67 11.85 13.29 -8.03
CA GLY A 67 11.83 13.67 -9.44
C GLY A 67 10.40 13.79 -9.96
N LEU A 68 9.55 12.81 -9.66
CA LEU A 68 8.14 12.84 -9.97
C LEU A 68 7.44 14.02 -9.28
N GLU A 69 7.72 14.24 -8.01
CA GLU A 69 7.14 15.35 -7.23
C GLU A 69 7.47 16.71 -7.86
N LYS A 70 8.75 16.96 -8.18
CA LYS A 70 9.19 18.20 -8.83
C LYS A 70 8.51 18.42 -10.18
N CYS A 71 8.35 17.33 -10.95
CA CYS A 71 7.66 17.38 -12.24
C CYS A 71 6.19 17.81 -12.06
N LEU A 72 5.47 17.19 -11.14
CA LEU A 72 4.05 17.49 -10.88
C LEU A 72 3.86 18.90 -10.31
N GLN A 73 4.72 19.32 -9.38
CA GLN A 73 4.73 20.69 -8.86
C GLN A 73 4.98 21.73 -9.97
N GLY A 74 5.87 21.42 -10.92
CA GLY A 74 6.10 22.24 -12.10
C GLY A 74 4.86 22.39 -13.01
N LEU A 75 3.93 21.44 -12.95
CA LEU A 75 2.64 21.49 -13.63
C LEU A 75 1.53 22.14 -12.79
N GLY A 76 1.84 22.61 -11.59
CA GLY A 76 0.89 23.25 -10.68
C GLY A 76 0.11 22.28 -9.79
N VAL A 77 0.47 21.00 -9.76
CA VAL A 77 -0.15 19.99 -8.91
C VAL A 77 0.37 20.13 -7.46
N LYS A 78 -0.52 20.14 -6.50
CA LYS A 78 -0.15 20.09 -5.08
C LYS A 78 0.21 18.66 -4.68
N THR A 79 1.40 18.48 -4.14
CA THR A 79 1.90 17.17 -3.70
C THR A 79 1.85 17.04 -2.18
N LEU A 80 1.59 15.83 -1.71
CA LEU A 80 1.56 15.44 -0.31
C LEU A 80 2.44 14.21 -0.12
N ARG A 81 2.95 14.01 1.10
CA ARG A 81 3.72 12.82 1.48
C ARG A 81 3.03 12.08 2.62
N PRO A 82 3.15 10.75 2.71
CA PRO A 82 2.67 9.98 3.84
C PRO A 82 3.44 10.33 5.12
N GLU A 83 2.80 10.13 6.27
CA GLU A 83 3.48 10.15 7.56
C GLU A 83 4.47 8.99 7.66
N PRO A 84 5.67 9.20 8.23
CA PRO A 84 6.65 8.14 8.42
C PRO A 84 6.09 7.02 9.29
N ILE A 85 6.21 5.78 8.81
CA ILE A 85 5.90 4.55 9.57
C ILE A 85 7.19 3.77 9.82
N ASP A 86 7.33 3.22 11.02
CA ASP A 86 8.33 2.19 11.31
C ASP A 86 7.81 0.84 10.84
N HIS A 87 8.17 0.45 9.62
CA HIS A 87 7.77 -0.83 9.02
C HIS A 87 8.42 -2.04 9.67
N ASN A 88 9.48 -1.86 10.44
CA ASN A 88 10.15 -2.94 11.18
C ASN A 88 9.36 -3.37 12.42
N LYS A 89 8.45 -2.52 12.87
CA LYS A 89 7.60 -2.82 14.01
C LYS A 89 6.58 -3.89 13.68
N LYS A 90 6.66 -5.01 14.40
CA LYS A 90 5.67 -6.07 14.31
C LYS A 90 4.28 -5.61 14.77
N PHE A 91 3.28 -6.12 14.09
CA PHE A 91 1.88 -5.99 14.48
C PHE A 91 1.14 -7.31 14.28
N SER A 92 0.03 -7.49 14.94
CA SER A 92 -0.73 -8.72 14.91
C SER A 92 -2.23 -8.48 14.86
N THR A 93 -2.95 -9.46 14.33
CA THR A 93 -4.36 -9.71 14.52
C THR A 93 -4.54 -10.93 15.43
N PRO A 94 -5.77 -11.38 15.76
CA PRO A 94 -5.95 -12.65 16.46
C PRO A 94 -5.42 -13.87 15.69
N GLU A 95 -5.28 -13.78 14.35
CA GLU A 95 -5.01 -14.93 13.47
C GLU A 95 -3.54 -14.99 13.03
N TRP A 96 -2.82 -13.85 12.96
CA TRP A 96 -1.46 -13.81 12.43
C TRP A 96 -0.66 -12.60 12.93
N GLU A 97 0.66 -12.67 12.77
CA GLU A 97 1.62 -11.58 13.05
C GLU A 97 2.51 -11.36 11.85
N THR A 98 2.92 -10.11 11.59
CA THR A 98 3.85 -9.73 10.54
C THR A 98 4.51 -8.38 10.84
N THR A 99 5.51 -7.99 10.03
CA THR A 99 6.03 -6.63 9.93
C THR A 99 5.29 -5.84 8.83
N GLY A 100 5.55 -4.55 8.72
CA GLY A 100 5.18 -3.76 7.55
C GLY A 100 6.03 -4.10 6.32
N TRP A 101 5.89 -3.29 5.26
CA TRP A 101 6.69 -3.39 4.05
C TRP A 101 7.15 -2.01 3.57
N TYR A 102 6.26 -1.18 3.06
CA TYR A 102 6.55 0.15 2.49
C TYR A 102 5.32 1.07 2.49
N THR A 103 5.52 2.33 2.03
CA THR A 103 4.44 3.31 1.81
C THR A 103 4.61 4.09 0.50
N PHE A 104 5.15 3.48 -0.55
CA PHE A 104 5.36 4.19 -1.81
C PHE A 104 4.20 4.08 -2.83
N CYS A 105 3.20 3.22 -2.59
CA CYS A 105 2.06 3.01 -3.49
C CYS A 105 0.71 3.39 -2.86
N PRO A 106 0.41 4.68 -2.60
CA PRO A 106 -0.85 5.11 -1.97
C PRO A 106 -2.09 4.73 -2.80
N ARG A 107 -1.98 4.69 -4.13
CA ARG A 107 -3.06 4.32 -5.05
C ARG A 107 -3.64 2.94 -4.77
N ASP A 108 -2.83 2.02 -4.29
CA ASP A 108 -3.27 0.64 -4.02
C ASP A 108 -4.29 0.56 -2.88
N LEU A 109 -4.26 1.52 -1.97
CA LEU A 109 -5.00 1.49 -0.72
C LEU A 109 -6.02 2.62 -0.59
N LEU A 110 -5.96 3.63 -1.45
CA LEU A 110 -6.85 4.78 -1.41
C LEU A 110 -7.50 4.97 -2.77
N LEU A 111 -8.82 4.81 -2.83
CA LEU A 111 -9.62 5.04 -4.03
C LEU A 111 -10.45 6.31 -3.85
N PRO A 112 -10.05 7.43 -4.47
CA PRO A 112 -10.91 8.61 -4.53
C PRO A 112 -12.01 8.40 -5.58
N LEU A 113 -13.26 8.72 -5.21
CA LEU A 113 -14.43 8.59 -6.08
C LEU A 113 -15.45 9.69 -5.74
N ASP A 114 -15.75 10.58 -6.70
CA ASP A 114 -16.55 11.76 -6.45
C ASP A 114 -16.01 12.55 -5.25
N ASN A 115 -16.79 12.83 -4.22
CA ASN A 115 -16.37 13.51 -2.99
C ASN A 115 -16.02 12.54 -1.86
N MET A 116 -15.67 11.32 -2.15
CA MET A 116 -15.30 10.31 -1.15
C MET A 116 -13.93 9.71 -1.39
N ILE A 117 -13.33 9.20 -0.33
CA ILE A 117 -12.17 8.30 -0.39
C ILE A 117 -12.56 6.99 0.25
N ILE A 118 -12.35 5.91 -0.48
CA ILE A 118 -12.52 4.56 0.03
C ILE A 118 -11.14 4.04 0.44
N GLU A 119 -10.97 3.72 1.71
CA GLU A 119 -9.82 2.99 2.21
C GLU A 119 -9.99 1.52 1.85
N CYS A 120 -9.13 1.05 0.95
CA CYS A 120 -9.18 -0.30 0.41
C CYS A 120 -8.24 -1.22 1.18
N PRO A 121 -8.62 -2.47 1.46
CA PRO A 121 -7.72 -3.45 2.03
C PRO A 121 -6.73 -3.95 0.98
N SER A 122 -5.59 -4.45 1.45
CA SER A 122 -4.68 -5.24 0.63
C SER A 122 -4.82 -6.72 0.96
N PRO A 123 -4.63 -7.62 -0.01
CA PRO A 123 -4.52 -9.05 0.25
C PRO A 123 -3.21 -9.44 0.96
N MET A 124 -2.26 -8.52 1.08
CA MET A 124 -1.00 -8.72 1.76
C MET A 124 -1.07 -8.32 3.22
N ARG A 125 -0.73 -9.24 4.13
CA ARG A 125 -0.71 -8.97 5.57
C ARG A 125 0.23 -7.82 5.94
N ALA A 126 1.39 -7.73 5.30
CA ALA A 126 2.37 -6.67 5.54
C ALA A 126 1.83 -5.26 5.25
N ARG A 127 0.81 -5.13 4.40
CA ARG A 127 0.17 -3.86 4.04
C ARG A 127 -1.13 -3.57 4.81
N TYR A 128 -1.51 -4.42 5.75
CA TYR A 128 -2.80 -4.38 6.43
C TYR A 128 -3.09 -3.05 7.15
N PHE A 129 -2.07 -2.43 7.71
CA PHE A 129 -2.15 -1.15 8.42
C PHE A 129 -1.40 -0.01 7.72
N GLU A 130 -0.95 -0.21 6.48
CA GLU A 130 -0.22 0.82 5.72
C GLU A 130 -1.04 2.11 5.54
N THR A 131 -2.35 2.03 5.45
CA THR A 131 -3.25 3.20 5.31
C THR A 131 -3.09 4.21 6.44
N ARG A 132 -2.56 3.81 7.61
CA ARG A 132 -2.28 4.72 8.73
C ARG A 132 -1.31 5.84 8.37
N ALA A 133 -0.40 5.61 7.42
CA ALA A 133 0.53 6.62 6.91
C ALA A 133 -0.18 7.81 6.24
N TYR A 134 -1.44 7.64 5.86
CA TYR A 134 -2.23 8.64 5.14
C TYR A 134 -3.30 9.30 6.02
N TYR A 135 -3.45 8.89 7.27
CA TYR A 135 -4.55 9.31 8.15
C TYR A 135 -4.59 10.82 8.41
N GLU A 136 -3.45 11.51 8.50
CA GLU A 136 -3.44 12.97 8.64
C GLU A 136 -4.15 13.63 7.45
N HIS A 137 -3.87 13.17 6.23
CA HIS A 137 -4.51 13.70 5.03
C HIS A 137 -6.00 13.34 4.98
N LEU A 138 -6.36 12.10 5.33
CA LEU A 138 -7.75 11.65 5.38
C LEU A 138 -8.58 12.44 6.39
N TYR A 139 -8.05 12.69 7.59
CA TYR A 139 -8.70 13.54 8.60
C TYR A 139 -8.87 14.97 8.11
N ARG A 140 -7.85 15.55 7.48
CA ARG A 140 -7.94 16.91 6.92
C ARG A 140 -9.04 16.98 5.86
N TRP A 141 -9.05 16.08 4.90
CA TRP A 141 -10.06 16.07 3.85
C TRP A 141 -11.47 15.79 4.39
N MET A 142 -11.60 14.94 5.39
CA MET A 142 -12.88 14.71 6.07
C MET A 142 -13.39 16.00 6.76
N GLN A 143 -12.54 16.76 7.41
CA GLN A 143 -12.89 18.04 7.99
C GLN A 143 -13.30 19.08 6.93
N GLU A 144 -12.80 18.97 5.74
CA GLU A 144 -13.12 19.80 4.58
C GLU A 144 -14.39 19.34 3.82
N GLY A 145 -15.01 18.22 4.25
CA GLY A 145 -16.28 17.72 3.72
C GLY A 145 -16.18 16.48 2.84
N THR A 146 -14.99 15.88 2.68
CA THR A 146 -14.82 14.58 2.01
C THR A 146 -15.41 13.46 2.86
N GLN A 147 -16.10 12.54 2.24
CA GLN A 147 -16.55 11.31 2.90
C GLN A 147 -15.39 10.30 2.94
N TRP A 148 -15.06 9.81 4.12
CA TRP A 148 -14.07 8.74 4.29
C TRP A 148 -14.79 7.44 4.66
N ILE A 149 -14.63 6.42 3.83
CA ILE A 149 -15.29 5.13 3.96
C ILE A 149 -14.22 4.03 4.00
N ASN A 150 -14.33 3.13 4.97
CA ASN A 150 -13.51 1.93 5.01
C ASN A 150 -14.24 0.79 4.30
N ALA A 151 -13.61 0.18 3.29
CA ALA A 151 -14.05 -1.10 2.79
C ALA A 151 -13.85 -2.19 3.86
N PRO A 152 -14.68 -3.25 3.88
CA PRO A 152 -14.50 -4.34 4.82
C PRO A 152 -13.09 -4.92 4.74
N LYS A 153 -12.38 -4.96 5.87
CA LYS A 153 -11.05 -5.57 5.94
C LYS A 153 -11.19 -7.10 6.04
N PRO A 154 -10.49 -7.86 5.17
CA PRO A 154 -10.47 -9.32 5.24
C PRO A 154 -9.69 -9.80 6.47
N ILE A 155 -9.97 -11.00 6.95
CA ILE A 155 -9.26 -11.61 8.08
C ILE A 155 -7.88 -12.10 7.66
N LEU A 156 -7.73 -12.55 6.41
CA LEU A 156 -6.48 -13.04 5.81
C LEU A 156 -5.88 -14.26 6.55
N THR A 157 -6.74 -15.21 6.93
CA THR A 157 -6.28 -16.50 7.48
C THR A 157 -5.47 -17.28 6.45
N ASP A 158 -4.68 -18.26 6.88
CA ASP A 158 -3.80 -19.03 5.99
C ASP A 158 -4.57 -19.76 4.88
N ASP A 159 -5.80 -20.17 5.14
CA ASP A 159 -6.65 -20.87 4.19
C ASP A 159 -7.26 -19.96 3.08
N ASN A 160 -6.99 -18.65 3.13
CA ASN A 160 -7.25 -17.73 2.02
C ASN A 160 -6.17 -17.76 0.92
N TYR A 161 -5.07 -18.47 1.15
CA TYR A 161 -3.96 -18.56 0.22
C TYR A 161 -3.74 -20.01 -0.19
N GLN A 162 -3.51 -20.23 -1.47
CA GLN A 162 -3.19 -21.53 -2.03
C GLN A 162 -1.85 -21.46 -2.74
N LEU A 163 -0.91 -22.27 -2.26
CA LEU A 163 0.41 -22.45 -2.87
C LEU A 163 0.38 -23.79 -3.64
N GLU A 164 -0.28 -23.87 -4.79
CA GLU A 164 -0.37 -25.13 -5.58
C GLU A 164 0.90 -25.25 -6.36
N ASP A 165 1.73 -24.87 -6.71
CA ASP A 165 3.09 -24.83 -7.25
C ASP A 165 3.63 -23.40 -7.13
N ARG A 166 4.85 -23.28 -6.75
CA ARG A 166 5.51 -21.99 -6.45
C ARG A 166 5.41 -20.92 -7.55
N ALA A 167 4.92 -21.27 -8.75
CA ALA A 167 4.75 -20.36 -9.89
C ALA A 167 3.35 -19.74 -9.98
N ASP A 168 2.32 -20.31 -9.33
CA ASP A 168 0.92 -19.93 -9.50
C ASP A 168 0.20 -19.80 -8.15
N ALA A 169 0.81 -19.10 -7.20
CA ALA A 169 0.15 -18.80 -5.93
C ALA A 169 -1.12 -17.98 -6.18
N THR A 170 -2.26 -18.57 -5.93
CA THR A 170 -3.56 -17.94 -6.11
C THR A 170 -4.20 -17.61 -4.78
N LEU A 171 -4.85 -16.46 -4.73
CA LEU A 171 -5.74 -16.12 -3.64
C LEU A 171 -7.00 -16.99 -3.79
N VAL A 172 -7.25 -17.85 -2.83
CA VAL A 172 -8.52 -18.56 -2.77
C VAL A 172 -9.54 -17.60 -2.19
N ASN A 173 -10.42 -17.08 -3.03
CA ASN A 173 -11.40 -16.04 -2.69
C ASN A 173 -12.45 -16.53 -1.68
N LYS A 174 -12.07 -16.80 -0.44
CA LYS A 174 -13.00 -17.05 0.66
C LYS A 174 -13.52 -15.74 1.26
N GLU A 175 -12.83 -14.65 1.02
CA GLU A 175 -13.18 -13.31 1.50
C GLU A 175 -13.26 -12.33 0.33
N ILE A 176 -14.12 -11.32 0.48
CA ILE A 176 -14.18 -10.22 -0.49
C ILE A 176 -13.03 -9.26 -0.21
N ILE A 177 -12.15 -9.10 -1.19
CA ILE A 177 -11.07 -8.12 -1.15
C ILE A 177 -11.36 -7.06 -2.21
N PHE A 178 -11.58 -5.84 -1.75
CA PHE A 178 -11.80 -4.67 -2.60
C PHE A 178 -10.45 -3.98 -2.84
N ASP A 179 -9.78 -4.36 -3.92
CA ASP A 179 -8.44 -3.89 -4.26
C ASP A 179 -8.51 -2.68 -5.21
N ALA A 180 -8.02 -1.53 -4.75
CA ALA A 180 -8.12 -0.27 -5.49
C ALA A 180 -7.40 -0.27 -6.86
N PRO A 181 -6.22 -0.90 -7.06
CA PRO A 181 -5.50 -0.89 -8.34
C PRO A 181 -6.30 -1.48 -9.50
N ASN A 182 -7.25 -2.36 -9.21
CA ASN A 182 -8.06 -3.03 -10.23
C ASN A 182 -9.32 -2.24 -10.64
N ILE A 183 -9.50 -1.04 -10.11
CA ILE A 183 -10.64 -0.19 -10.41
C ILE A 183 -10.22 0.89 -11.40
N VAL A 184 -10.89 0.91 -12.55
CA VAL A 184 -10.78 1.95 -13.58
C VAL A 184 -12.06 2.77 -13.59
N ARG A 185 -11.95 4.10 -13.72
CA ARG A 185 -13.07 5.06 -13.67
C ARG A 185 -13.25 5.77 -14.98
#